data_8f13c813fd6af9db9ac8f092c6c9b47d
#
_entry.id   8f13c813fd6af9db9ac8f092c6c9b47d
#
_cell.length_a   1.000
_cell.length_b   1.000
_cell.length_c   1.000
_cell.angle_alpha   90.00
_cell.angle_beta   90.00
_cell.angle_gamma   90.00
#
_symmetry.space_group_name_H-M   'P 1'
#
loop_
_entity.id
_entity.type
_entity.pdbx_description
1 polymer ?
#
loop_
_entity_poly.entity_id
_entity_poly.type
_entity_poly.pdbx_seq_one_letter_code
_entity_poly.pdbx_strand_id
1 'polypeptide(L)'
;MKVSKKIFIIFSMILLLIPDISLGKDIRLELERPVIPVLVKKQINPTIKATLIQTDNSPYTIRQIDVDLQGSTDLSDIVSVAVYGTHKNGLIDESRLICRPVPAERKISFTDNIQVKDDSLSFWVAVTLRDTVSLTHRISVNCSRIKTSRGELKVSNKDVVPLSCLLYTS
;
A
#
# COMPACT_ATOMS: atom_id res chain seq x y z
N MET A 1 -51.37 -13.34 -35.49
CA MET A 1 -51.01 -13.76 -34.13
C MET A 1 -50.63 -12.48 -33.36
N LYS A 2 -51.51 -11.98 -32.50
CA LYS A 2 -51.23 -10.77 -31.68
C LYS A 2 -50.48 -11.19 -30.41
N VAL A 3 -49.18 -11.03 -30.40
CA VAL A 3 -48.37 -11.21 -29.19
C VAL A 3 -48.72 -10.04 -28.27
N SER A 4 -49.26 -10.36 -27.09
CA SER A 4 -49.81 -9.41 -26.16
C SER A 4 -48.71 -8.47 -25.64
N LYS A 5 -48.91 -7.13 -25.76
CA LYS A 5 -48.04 -6.08 -25.21
C LYS A 5 -47.71 -6.24 -23.74
N LYS A 6 -48.49 -7.01 -22.98
CA LYS A 6 -48.29 -7.30 -21.56
C LYS A 6 -47.06 -8.19 -21.28
N ILE A 7 -46.72 -9.11 -22.21
CA ILE A 7 -45.57 -10.01 -22.04
C ILE A 7 -44.25 -9.22 -22.19
N PHE A 8 -44.23 -8.20 -23.05
CA PHE A 8 -43.06 -7.37 -23.28
C PHE A 8 -42.70 -6.48 -22.07
N ILE A 9 -43.71 -6.02 -21.34
CA ILE A 9 -43.53 -5.18 -20.14
C ILE A 9 -42.95 -6.01 -18.97
N ILE A 10 -43.39 -7.27 -18.83
CA ILE A 10 -42.90 -8.17 -17.77
C ILE A 10 -41.44 -8.55 -18.02
N PHE A 11 -41.02 -8.74 -19.27
CA PHE A 11 -39.65 -9.09 -19.63
C PHE A 11 -38.70 -7.89 -19.45
N SER A 12 -39.19 -6.65 -19.68
CA SER A 12 -38.41 -5.42 -19.45
C SER A 12 -38.25 -5.12 -17.96
N MET A 13 -39.17 -5.55 -17.11
CA MET A 13 -39.10 -5.29 -15.66
C MET A 13 -38.22 -6.29 -14.90
N ILE A 14 -38.02 -7.50 -15.46
CA ILE A 14 -37.11 -8.51 -14.89
C ILE A 14 -35.65 -8.14 -15.17
N LEU A 15 -35.35 -7.37 -16.23
CA LEU A 15 -33.99 -6.93 -16.55
C LEU A 15 -33.46 -5.83 -15.62
N LEU A 16 -34.33 -5.18 -14.82
CA LEU A 16 -33.96 -4.12 -13.85
C LEU A 16 -33.67 -4.64 -12.44
N LEU A 17 -33.80 -5.95 -12.23
CA LEU A 17 -33.53 -6.61 -10.94
C LEU A 17 -32.26 -7.47 -10.97
N ILE A 18 -31.33 -7.15 -11.88
CA ILE A 18 -29.96 -7.67 -11.71
C ILE A 18 -29.41 -6.89 -10.51
N PRO A 19 -29.25 -7.52 -9.32
CA PRO A 19 -28.52 -6.85 -8.26
C PRO A 19 -27.15 -6.48 -8.86
N ASP A 20 -26.72 -5.24 -8.69
CA ASP A 20 -25.33 -4.88 -8.85
C ASP A 20 -24.55 -5.90 -8.01
N ILE A 21 -24.05 -6.93 -8.70
CA ILE A 21 -23.01 -7.79 -8.14
C ILE A 21 -21.83 -6.85 -8.03
N SER A 22 -21.81 -6.06 -6.95
CA SER A 22 -20.62 -5.46 -6.44
C SER A 22 -19.66 -6.63 -6.27
N LEU A 23 -18.83 -6.88 -7.29
CA LEU A 23 -17.71 -7.78 -7.16
C LEU A 23 -16.93 -7.29 -5.96
N GLY A 24 -17.10 -8.00 -4.85
CA GLY A 24 -16.63 -7.62 -3.55
C GLY A 24 -15.16 -7.29 -3.62
N LYS A 25 -14.74 -6.36 -2.79
CA LYS A 25 -13.34 -6.11 -2.51
C LYS A 25 -12.79 -7.35 -1.79
N ASP A 26 -12.41 -8.35 -2.59
CA ASP A 26 -11.90 -9.62 -2.07
C ASP A 26 -10.49 -9.48 -1.48
N ILE A 27 -9.95 -8.25 -1.46
CA ILE A 27 -8.65 -7.94 -0.90
C ILE A 27 -8.82 -6.88 0.20
N ARG A 28 -8.36 -7.22 1.41
CA ARG A 28 -8.29 -6.32 2.56
C ARG A 28 -6.87 -5.82 2.74
N LEU A 29 -6.71 -4.53 3.00
CA LEU A 29 -5.44 -3.91 3.34
C LEU A 29 -5.38 -3.62 4.84
N GLU A 30 -4.33 -4.10 5.47
CA GLU A 30 -3.97 -3.78 6.85
C GLU A 30 -2.64 -3.04 6.86
N LEU A 31 -2.56 -1.94 7.62
CA LEU A 31 -1.35 -1.16 7.80
C LEU A 31 -0.90 -1.22 9.24
N GLU A 32 0.34 -1.59 9.45
CA GLU A 32 1.01 -1.55 10.74
C GLU A 32 2.09 -0.46 10.72
N ARG A 33 2.12 0.34 11.77
CA ARG A 33 3.12 1.38 12.00
C ARG A 33 3.84 1.10 13.30
N PRO A 34 4.82 0.24 13.29
CA PRO A 34 5.57 -0.03 14.51
C PRO A 34 6.36 1.21 14.93
N VAL A 35 6.44 1.43 16.22
CA VAL A 35 7.29 2.48 16.80
C VAL A 35 8.74 1.98 16.76
N ILE A 36 9.36 2.10 15.59
CA ILE A 36 10.76 1.71 15.38
C ILE A 36 11.56 3.00 15.21
N PRO A 37 12.67 3.19 15.92
CA PRO A 37 13.52 4.35 15.70
C PRO A 37 14.11 4.34 14.29
N VAL A 38 14.09 5.48 13.62
CA VAL A 38 14.77 5.67 12.34
C VAL A 38 16.21 6.08 12.63
N LEU A 39 17.14 5.24 12.20
CA LEU A 39 18.56 5.40 12.51
C LEU A 39 19.28 6.08 11.35
N VAL A 40 19.97 7.18 11.66
CA VAL A 40 20.95 7.80 10.76
C VAL A 40 22.08 6.80 10.53
N LYS A 41 22.64 6.72 9.35
CA LYS A 41 23.66 5.75 8.92
C LYS A 41 23.20 4.31 8.73
N LYS A 42 21.98 3.96 9.14
CA LYS A 42 21.39 2.68 8.75
C LYS A 42 20.86 2.77 7.32
N GLN A 43 21.29 1.85 6.46
CA GLN A 43 20.90 1.86 5.06
C GLN A 43 19.41 1.62 4.82
N ILE A 44 18.78 0.76 5.64
CA ILE A 44 17.39 0.37 5.47
C ILE A 44 16.65 0.60 6.79
N ASN A 45 15.79 1.61 6.81
CA ASN A 45 14.94 1.91 7.96
C ASN A 45 13.48 1.56 7.62
N PRO A 46 12.93 0.45 8.13
CA PRO A 46 11.53 0.11 7.93
C PRO A 46 10.63 1.12 8.64
N THR A 47 9.56 1.57 7.98
CA THR A 47 8.66 2.61 8.51
C THR A 47 7.21 2.17 8.59
N ILE A 48 6.71 1.52 7.55
CA ILE A 48 5.32 1.06 7.46
C ILE A 48 5.30 -0.36 6.92
N LYS A 49 4.51 -1.23 7.53
CA LYS A 49 4.22 -2.56 7.03
C LYS A 49 2.80 -2.58 6.45
N ALA A 50 2.66 -3.05 5.24
CA ALA A 50 1.38 -3.26 4.60
C ALA A 50 1.16 -4.77 4.42
N THR A 51 -0.04 -5.25 4.77
CA THR A 51 -0.47 -6.62 4.55
C THR A 51 -1.75 -6.61 3.72
N LEU A 52 -1.69 -7.25 2.56
CA LEU A 52 -2.86 -7.52 1.73
C LEU A 52 -3.31 -8.95 2.00
N ILE A 53 -4.57 -9.10 2.37
CA ILE A 53 -5.19 -10.39 2.67
C ILE A 53 -6.31 -10.60 1.66
N GLN A 54 -6.29 -11.70 0.94
CA GLN A 54 -7.37 -12.09 0.04
C GLN A 54 -8.26 -13.16 0.67
N THR A 55 -9.52 -13.19 0.28
CA THR A 55 -10.51 -14.11 0.83
C THR A 55 -10.86 -15.26 -0.11
N ASP A 56 -10.50 -15.14 -1.40
CA ASP A 56 -10.94 -16.06 -2.45
C ASP A 56 -9.82 -16.92 -3.08
N ASN A 57 -8.60 -16.83 -2.55
CA ASN A 57 -7.41 -17.58 -3.01
C ASN A 57 -7.12 -17.50 -4.52
N SER A 58 -7.65 -16.50 -5.21
CA SER A 58 -7.40 -16.32 -6.63
C SER A 58 -6.23 -15.34 -6.87
N PRO A 59 -5.26 -15.66 -7.72
CA PRO A 59 -4.10 -14.81 -7.96
C PRO A 59 -4.47 -13.41 -8.42
N TYR A 60 -3.75 -12.40 -7.96
CA TYR A 60 -3.89 -11.02 -8.40
C TYR A 60 -2.53 -10.35 -8.58
N THR A 61 -2.52 -9.19 -9.22
CA THR A 61 -1.31 -8.41 -9.46
C THR A 61 -1.44 -7.06 -8.79
N ILE A 62 -0.44 -6.66 -7.99
CA ILE A 62 -0.30 -5.28 -7.56
C ILE A 62 0.35 -4.52 -8.70
N ARG A 63 -0.30 -3.46 -9.18
CA ARG A 63 0.15 -2.64 -10.30
C ARG A 63 0.78 -1.34 -9.87
N GLN A 64 0.43 -0.84 -8.68
CA GLN A 64 0.93 0.43 -8.17
C GLN A 64 0.83 0.47 -6.65
N ILE A 65 1.87 1.00 -6.02
CA ILE A 65 1.92 1.32 -4.60
C ILE A 65 2.27 2.80 -4.49
N ASP A 66 1.37 3.59 -3.90
CA ASP A 66 1.60 5.02 -3.70
C ASP A 66 2.00 5.28 -2.25
N VAL A 67 3.14 5.93 -2.12
CA VAL A 67 3.73 6.34 -0.84
C VAL A 67 3.74 7.87 -0.77
N ASP A 68 3.34 8.40 0.38
CA ASP A 68 3.31 9.83 0.67
C ASP A 68 4.29 10.13 1.81
N LEU A 69 5.18 11.10 1.59
CA LEU A 69 6.14 11.60 2.56
C LEU A 69 5.71 12.94 3.15
N GLN A 70 4.46 13.36 2.91
CA GLN A 70 3.90 14.59 3.45
C GLN A 70 3.88 14.53 4.98
N GLY A 71 4.46 15.53 5.63
CA GLY A 71 4.65 15.55 7.09
C GLY A 71 6.09 15.31 7.51
N SER A 72 6.99 14.88 6.59
CA SER A 72 8.43 14.96 6.82
C SER A 72 8.88 16.43 6.85
N THR A 73 9.78 16.75 7.80
CA THR A 73 10.25 18.13 7.99
C THR A 73 11.08 18.60 6.80
N ASP A 74 12.00 17.76 6.34
CA ASP A 74 12.85 18.01 5.19
C ASP A 74 13.01 16.73 4.36
N LEU A 75 12.62 16.79 3.08
CA LEU A 75 12.76 15.64 2.17
C LEU A 75 14.21 15.40 1.76
N SER A 76 15.06 16.42 1.84
CA SER A 76 16.49 16.27 1.53
C SER A 76 17.23 15.33 2.48
N ASP A 77 16.65 15.04 3.65
CA ASP A 77 17.16 14.06 4.60
C ASP A 77 17.04 12.63 4.11
N ILE A 78 16.11 12.38 3.20
CA ILE A 78 15.79 11.04 2.68
C ILE A 78 16.49 10.87 1.34
N VAL A 79 17.41 9.92 1.26
CA VAL A 79 18.09 9.57 0.00
C VAL A 79 17.17 8.82 -0.94
N SER A 80 16.47 7.82 -0.40
CA SER A 80 15.60 6.96 -1.19
C SER A 80 14.51 6.30 -0.36
N VAL A 81 13.46 5.87 -1.06
CA VAL A 81 12.39 5.03 -0.56
C VAL A 81 12.35 3.74 -1.37
N ALA A 82 12.14 2.61 -0.72
CA ALA A 82 12.06 1.30 -1.35
C ALA A 82 11.01 0.42 -0.69
N VAL A 83 10.62 -0.67 -1.35
CA VAL A 83 9.69 -1.66 -0.81
C VAL A 83 10.40 -3.01 -0.69
N TYR A 84 10.35 -3.59 0.50
CA TYR A 84 10.97 -4.87 0.83
C TYR A 84 9.94 -5.89 1.27
N GLY A 85 10.23 -7.15 1.05
CA GLY A 85 9.43 -8.26 1.54
C GLY A 85 9.50 -8.43 3.05
N THR A 86 8.77 -9.41 3.53
CA THR A 86 8.64 -9.73 4.96
C THR A 86 9.08 -11.17 5.18
N HIS A 87 9.84 -11.41 6.24
CA HIS A 87 10.11 -12.75 6.76
C HIS A 87 8.85 -13.35 7.40
N LYS A 88 8.84 -14.66 7.63
CA LYS A 88 7.73 -15.37 8.30
C LYS A 88 7.39 -14.84 9.70
N ASN A 89 8.36 -14.27 10.41
CA ASN A 89 8.18 -13.64 11.71
C ASN A 89 7.66 -12.18 11.65
N GLY A 90 7.35 -11.68 10.44
CA GLY A 90 6.83 -10.33 10.25
C GLY A 90 7.88 -9.22 10.15
N LEU A 91 9.16 -9.53 10.35
CA LEU A 91 10.25 -8.56 10.20
C LEU A 91 10.57 -8.30 8.73
N ILE A 92 11.22 -7.16 8.46
CA ILE A 92 11.69 -6.82 7.10
C ILE A 92 12.71 -7.86 6.61
N ASP A 93 12.53 -8.29 5.37
CA ASP A 93 13.50 -9.11 4.65
C ASP A 93 14.31 -8.24 3.71
N GLU A 94 15.47 -7.79 4.15
CA GLU A 94 16.36 -6.89 3.40
C GLU A 94 16.92 -7.52 2.12
N SER A 95 16.92 -8.86 2.03
CA SER A 95 17.34 -9.59 0.84
C SER A 95 16.25 -9.65 -0.24
N ARG A 96 14.99 -9.42 0.13
CA ARG A 96 13.83 -9.49 -0.75
C ARG A 96 13.34 -8.10 -1.16
N LEU A 97 14.06 -7.48 -2.08
CA LEU A 97 13.63 -6.23 -2.68
C LEU A 97 12.42 -6.45 -3.60
N ILE A 98 11.30 -5.79 -3.30
CA ILE A 98 10.06 -5.86 -4.09
C ILE A 98 10.02 -4.72 -5.12
N CYS A 99 10.22 -3.47 -4.66
CA CYS A 99 10.33 -2.31 -5.54
C CYS A 99 11.68 -1.62 -5.30
N ARG A 100 12.36 -1.29 -6.39
CA ARG A 100 13.69 -0.69 -6.34
C ARG A 100 13.68 0.67 -5.65
N PRO A 101 14.80 1.06 -5.00
CA PRO A 101 14.93 2.37 -4.39
C PRO A 101 14.74 3.48 -5.43
N VAL A 102 13.91 4.46 -5.09
CA VAL A 102 13.70 5.68 -5.87
C VAL A 102 14.03 6.90 -5.02
N PRO A 103 14.47 8.03 -5.62
CA PRO A 103 14.70 9.27 -4.89
C PRO A 103 13.46 9.71 -4.11
N ALA A 104 13.68 10.40 -3.00
CA ALA A 104 12.59 10.89 -2.17
C ALA A 104 11.85 12.06 -2.85
N GLU A 105 10.55 11.90 -3.01
CA GLU A 105 9.62 12.93 -3.45
C GLU A 105 8.42 12.95 -2.51
N ARG A 106 7.65 14.04 -2.47
CA ARG A 106 6.45 14.14 -1.62
C ARG A 106 5.45 13.02 -1.86
N LYS A 107 5.33 12.60 -3.13
CA LYS A 107 4.50 11.47 -3.56
C LYS A 107 5.30 10.59 -4.49
N ILE A 108 5.36 9.32 -4.15
CA ILE A 108 6.11 8.31 -4.89
C ILE A 108 5.11 7.25 -5.35
N SER A 109 5.21 6.86 -6.60
CA SER A 109 4.41 5.77 -7.17
C SER A 109 5.33 4.67 -7.68
N PHE A 110 5.32 3.53 -7.01
CA PHE A 110 5.95 2.32 -7.52
C PHE A 110 5.00 1.62 -8.47
N THR A 111 5.43 1.37 -9.70
CA THR A 111 4.59 0.80 -10.79
C THR A 111 5.04 -0.60 -11.20
N ASP A 112 5.63 -1.34 -10.29
CA ASP A 112 6.05 -2.72 -10.52
C ASP A 112 4.83 -3.67 -10.55
N ASN A 113 4.87 -4.65 -11.47
CA ASN A 113 3.83 -5.68 -11.53
C ASN A 113 4.19 -6.84 -10.60
N ILE A 114 3.69 -6.81 -9.37
CA ILE A 114 3.96 -7.81 -8.34
C ILE A 114 2.85 -8.85 -8.35
N GLN A 115 3.15 -10.08 -8.76
CA GLN A 115 2.19 -11.18 -8.71
C GLN A 115 2.04 -11.72 -7.30
N VAL A 116 0.81 -11.82 -6.82
CA VAL A 116 0.45 -12.41 -5.54
C VAL A 116 -0.33 -13.68 -5.80
N LYS A 117 0.23 -14.81 -5.35
CA LYS A 117 -0.36 -16.15 -5.52
C LYS A 117 -0.82 -16.74 -4.20
N ASP A 118 -0.28 -16.23 -3.10
CA ASP A 118 -0.59 -16.68 -1.75
C ASP A 118 -1.79 -15.91 -1.18
N ASP A 119 -2.40 -16.42 -0.14
CA ASP A 119 -3.57 -15.83 0.53
C ASP A 119 -3.27 -14.45 1.11
N SER A 120 -2.01 -14.14 1.35
CA SER A 120 -1.58 -12.84 1.83
C SER A 120 -0.20 -12.46 1.31
N LEU A 121 0.00 -11.16 1.15
CA LEU A 121 1.31 -10.57 0.90
C LEU A 121 1.56 -9.46 1.91
N SER A 122 2.67 -9.57 2.65
CA SER A 122 3.17 -8.50 3.51
C SER A 122 4.45 -7.91 2.95
N PHE A 123 4.57 -6.59 3.04
CA PHE A 123 5.76 -5.86 2.65
C PHE A 123 5.99 -4.63 3.54
N TRP A 124 7.23 -4.15 3.55
CA TRP A 124 7.66 -2.97 4.25
C TRP A 124 8.00 -1.85 3.28
N VAL A 125 7.54 -0.64 3.58
CA VAL A 125 8.11 0.57 3.01
C VAL A 125 9.25 1.00 3.91
N ALA A 126 10.42 1.22 3.33
CA ALA A 126 11.62 1.60 4.06
C ALA A 126 12.28 2.83 3.44
N VAL A 127 12.97 3.61 4.26
CA VAL A 127 13.71 4.80 3.85
C VAL A 127 15.21 4.63 4.12
N THR A 128 16.02 5.22 3.25
CA THR A 128 17.46 5.43 3.46
C THR A 128 17.68 6.90 3.76
N LEU A 129 18.37 7.21 4.83
CA LEU A 129 18.67 8.59 5.22
C LEU A 129 20.08 9.01 4.81
N ARG A 130 20.29 10.31 4.70
CA ARG A 130 21.65 10.89 4.64
C ARG A 130 22.37 10.75 5.97
N ASP A 131 23.67 10.73 5.92
CA ASP A 131 24.52 10.65 7.13
C ASP A 131 24.51 11.93 7.97
N THR A 132 24.05 13.04 7.39
CA THR A 132 24.09 14.38 7.97
C THR A 132 22.71 14.96 8.25
N VAL A 133 21.78 14.13 8.73
CA VAL A 133 20.40 14.54 9.05
C VAL A 133 20.35 15.27 10.39
N SER A 134 19.54 16.33 10.46
CA SER A 134 19.25 16.98 11.75
C SER A 134 18.34 16.11 12.61
N LEU A 135 18.75 15.83 13.84
CA LEU A 135 17.98 15.00 14.80
C LEU A 135 16.68 15.66 15.27
N THR A 136 16.49 16.96 14.97
CA THR A 136 15.23 17.66 15.25
C THR A 136 14.20 17.47 14.14
N HIS A 137 14.60 16.92 13.00
CA HIS A 137 13.69 16.65 11.90
C HIS A 137 12.87 15.39 12.14
N ARG A 138 11.74 15.30 11.47
CA ARG A 138 10.81 14.16 11.52
C ARG A 138 10.69 13.55 10.16
N ILE A 139 10.67 12.25 10.11
CA ILE A 139 10.37 11.47 8.91
C ILE A 139 8.94 10.92 9.02
N SER A 140 8.12 11.22 8.05
CA SER A 140 6.74 10.74 7.96
C SER A 140 6.57 9.97 6.65
N VAL A 141 6.16 8.70 6.76
CA VAL A 141 5.91 7.84 5.61
C VAL A 141 4.48 7.32 5.71
N ASN A 142 3.76 7.33 4.62
CA ASN A 142 2.41 6.81 4.54
C ASN A 142 2.19 6.04 3.23
N CYS A 143 1.54 4.87 3.30
CA CYS A 143 1.04 4.18 2.12
C CYS A 143 -0.37 4.68 1.86
N SER A 144 -0.56 5.50 0.83
CA SER A 144 -1.84 6.20 0.59
C SER A 144 -2.80 5.40 -0.29
N ARG A 145 -2.26 4.56 -1.17
CA ARG A 145 -3.07 3.81 -2.14
C ARG A 145 -2.31 2.60 -2.69
N ILE A 146 -3.04 1.52 -2.93
CA ILE A 146 -2.52 0.36 -3.66
C ILE A 146 -3.51 0.03 -4.77
N LYS A 147 -3.04 -0.01 -6.03
CA LYS A 147 -3.82 -0.48 -7.18
C LYS A 147 -3.49 -1.92 -7.47
N THR A 148 -4.51 -2.73 -7.60
CA THR A 148 -4.40 -4.14 -7.99
C THR A 148 -5.11 -4.40 -9.32
N SER A 149 -4.95 -5.61 -9.86
CA SER A 149 -5.75 -6.06 -11.01
C SER A 149 -7.24 -6.18 -10.69
N ARG A 150 -7.63 -6.18 -9.40
CA ARG A 150 -9.01 -6.33 -8.93
C ARG A 150 -9.62 -5.04 -8.40
N GLY A 151 -8.89 -3.94 -8.41
CA GLY A 151 -9.40 -2.66 -7.93
C GLY A 151 -8.38 -1.87 -7.14
N GLU A 152 -8.85 -0.79 -6.56
CA GLU A 152 -8.05 0.18 -5.83
C GLU A 152 -8.37 0.11 -4.33
N LEU A 153 -7.33 0.00 -3.52
CA LEU A 153 -7.38 0.02 -2.08
C LEU A 153 -6.87 1.39 -1.61
N LYS A 154 -7.76 2.18 -1.03
CA LYS A 154 -7.41 3.48 -0.42
C LYS A 154 -7.31 3.32 1.08
N VAL A 155 -6.27 3.89 1.64
CA VAL A 155 -6.13 4.00 3.08
C VAL A 155 -7.03 5.13 3.58
N SER A 156 -7.89 4.84 4.54
CA SER A 156 -8.69 5.88 5.17
C SER A 156 -7.78 6.85 5.94
N ASN A 157 -7.95 8.15 5.70
CA ASN A 157 -7.22 9.18 6.45
C ASN A 157 -7.48 9.15 7.97
N LYS A 158 -8.52 8.45 8.42
CA LYS A 158 -8.80 8.28 9.84
C LYS A 158 -7.81 7.34 10.54
N ASP A 159 -7.17 6.45 9.78
CA ASP A 159 -6.16 5.52 10.28
C ASP A 159 -4.73 6.09 10.17
N VAL A 160 -4.61 7.29 9.63
CA VAL A 160 -3.35 8.00 9.41
C VAL A 160 -3.05 8.86 10.64
N VAL A 161 -2.63 8.23 11.74
CA VAL A 161 -1.86 8.97 12.75
C VAL A 161 -0.47 9.14 12.15
N PRO A 162 0.00 10.37 11.87
CA PRO A 162 1.37 10.58 11.43
C PRO A 162 2.29 10.20 12.59
N LEU A 163 2.83 9.00 12.55
CA LEU A 163 3.96 8.64 13.41
C LEU A 163 5.16 9.45 12.91
N SER A 164 5.44 10.53 13.60
CA SER A 164 6.72 11.19 13.47
C SER A 164 7.76 10.25 14.09
N CYS A 165 8.51 9.54 13.26
CA CYS A 165 9.67 8.81 13.73
C CYS A 165 10.71 9.82 14.18
N LEU A 166 11.10 9.79 15.46
CA LEU A 166 12.24 10.53 15.96
C LEU A 166 13.51 9.91 15.36
N LEU A 167 14.42 10.75 14.93
CA LEU A 167 15.71 10.33 14.41
C LEU A 167 16.67 10.07 15.59
N TYR A 168 17.42 9.00 15.48
CA TYR A 168 18.45 8.62 16.45
C TYR A 168 19.79 8.41 15.73
N THR A 169 20.87 8.78 16.41
CA THR A 169 22.23 8.34 16.05
C THR A 169 22.50 6.99 16.71
N SER A 170 23.05 6.07 15.96
CA SER A 170 23.63 4.83 16.53
C SER A 170 25.04 5.06 16.99
#